data_cd12b27397fef6cee8a95a37431b115a
#
_entry.id   cd12b27397fef6cee8a95a37431b115a
#
_cell.length_a   1.000
_cell.length_b   1.000
_cell.length_c   1.000
_cell.angle_alpha   90.00
_cell.angle_beta   90.00
_cell.angle_gamma   90.00
#
_symmetry.space_group_name_H-M   'P 1'
#
loop_
_entity.id
_entity.type
_entity.pdbx_description
1 polymer ?
#
loop_
_entity_poly.entity_id
_entity_poly.type
_entity_poly.pdbx_seq_one_letter_code
_entity_poly.pdbx_strand_id
1 'polypeptide(L)'
;YLFSCMALDMKEAIAPIAVLCTHYVSAKSCSPSMILNEFLILVIGAGIGTLWNLYMPDGRRQLLDYQKTVDDKIVYILHRMAIYIELEDKTDYTGSCFDELDAMLVNLKKEALRYMNNHLITEDDYYYEYMQMRARQCVILKRIYADIIRLTTTPEQGKALADFIRQTADE
;
A
#
# COMPACT_ATOMS: atom_id res chain seq x y z
N TYR A 1 -32.90 -3.45 -7.58
CA TYR A 1 -31.61 -3.85 -8.13
C TYR A 1 -30.45 -3.07 -7.50
N LEU A 2 -30.37 -1.72 -7.67
CA LEU A 2 -29.30 -0.88 -7.07
C LEU A 2 -29.18 -1.09 -5.57
N PHE A 3 -30.30 -1.12 -4.86
CA PHE A 3 -30.33 -1.37 -3.43
C PHE A 3 -29.77 -2.76 -3.07
N SER A 4 -30.10 -3.78 -3.86
CA SER A 4 -29.58 -5.15 -3.62
C SER A 4 -28.08 -5.25 -3.86
N CYS A 5 -27.56 -4.59 -4.91
CA CYS A 5 -26.11 -4.53 -5.17
C CYS A 5 -25.35 -3.80 -4.05
N MET A 6 -25.93 -2.72 -3.53
CA MET A 6 -25.32 -1.99 -2.40
C MET A 6 -25.39 -2.78 -1.10
N ALA A 7 -26.50 -3.49 -0.84
CA ALA A 7 -26.68 -4.30 0.37
C ALA A 7 -25.75 -5.53 0.41
N LEU A 8 -25.37 -6.06 -0.76
CA LEU A 8 -24.46 -7.20 -0.93
C LEU A 8 -23.01 -6.78 -1.19
N ASP A 9 -22.72 -5.48 -1.13
CA ASP A 9 -21.41 -4.86 -1.45
C ASP A 9 -20.86 -5.22 -2.85
N MET A 10 -21.76 -5.50 -3.80
CA MET A 10 -21.46 -5.85 -5.20
C MET A 10 -21.53 -4.62 -6.12
N LYS A 11 -20.77 -3.56 -5.80
CA LYS A 11 -20.78 -2.28 -6.54
C LYS A 11 -20.33 -2.44 -7.99
N GLU A 12 -19.39 -3.34 -8.25
CA GLU A 12 -18.86 -3.63 -9.57
C GLU A 12 -19.90 -4.26 -10.51
N ALA A 13 -20.91 -4.93 -9.96
CA ALA A 13 -22.01 -5.54 -10.75
C ALA A 13 -23.00 -4.49 -11.30
N ILE A 14 -22.96 -3.25 -10.82
CA ILE A 14 -23.90 -2.19 -11.24
C ILE A 14 -23.77 -1.87 -12.73
N ALA A 15 -22.53 -1.71 -13.21
CA ALA A 15 -22.26 -1.31 -14.58
C ALA A 15 -22.65 -2.40 -15.61
N PRO A 16 -22.26 -3.68 -15.48
CA PRO A 16 -22.64 -4.73 -16.42
C PRO A 16 -24.16 -4.92 -16.52
N ILE A 17 -24.86 -4.84 -15.39
CA ILE A 17 -26.31 -5.05 -15.39
C ILE A 17 -27.06 -3.82 -15.91
N ALA A 18 -26.55 -2.59 -15.69
CA ALA A 18 -27.10 -1.41 -16.31
C ALA A 18 -27.04 -1.49 -17.84
N VAL A 19 -25.92 -1.98 -18.39
CA VAL A 19 -25.79 -2.24 -19.84
C VAL A 19 -26.80 -3.27 -20.32
N LEU A 20 -26.97 -4.36 -19.59
CA LEU A 20 -27.95 -5.41 -19.91
C LEU A 20 -29.38 -4.86 -19.91
N CYS A 21 -29.75 -4.02 -18.93
CA CYS A 21 -31.05 -3.35 -18.90
C CYS A 21 -31.26 -2.42 -20.10
N THR A 22 -30.26 -1.65 -20.50
CA THR A 22 -30.35 -0.76 -21.67
C THR A 22 -30.52 -1.54 -22.98
N HIS A 23 -29.91 -2.73 -23.08
CA HIS A 23 -30.08 -3.64 -24.23
C HIS A 23 -31.54 -4.11 -24.36
N TYR A 24 -32.16 -4.55 -23.28
CA TYR A 24 -33.57 -4.96 -23.27
C TYR A 24 -34.51 -3.82 -23.63
N VAL A 25 -34.27 -2.62 -23.09
CA VAL A 25 -35.07 -1.41 -23.39
C VAL A 25 -34.95 -1.03 -24.86
N SER A 26 -33.73 -1.10 -25.42
CA SER A 26 -33.45 -0.76 -26.82
C SER A 26 -34.09 -1.74 -27.80
N ALA A 27 -34.05 -3.04 -27.48
CA ALA A 27 -34.59 -4.11 -28.34
C ALA A 27 -36.12 -4.20 -28.34
N LYS A 28 -36.79 -3.58 -27.38
CA LYS A 28 -38.27 -3.59 -27.23
C LYS A 28 -38.89 -4.99 -27.31
N SER A 29 -38.16 -6.04 -27.02
CA SER A 29 -38.62 -7.41 -27.10
C SER A 29 -37.99 -8.26 -25.99
N CYS A 30 -38.74 -9.20 -25.46
CA CYS A 30 -38.29 -10.17 -24.45
C CYS A 30 -38.50 -11.59 -24.97
N SER A 31 -38.08 -11.89 -26.19
CA SER A 31 -38.17 -13.25 -26.74
C SER A 31 -37.23 -14.21 -26.02
N PRO A 32 -37.57 -15.50 -25.87
CA PRO A 32 -36.68 -16.48 -25.24
C PRO A 32 -35.30 -16.59 -25.89
N SER A 33 -35.22 -16.40 -27.20
CA SER A 33 -33.98 -16.43 -27.94
C SER A 33 -33.07 -15.22 -27.58
N MET A 34 -33.67 -14.06 -27.34
CA MET A 34 -32.96 -12.87 -26.92
C MET A 34 -32.42 -13.03 -25.49
N ILE A 35 -33.25 -13.56 -24.59
CA ILE A 35 -32.80 -13.81 -23.20
C ILE A 35 -31.62 -14.78 -23.18
N LEU A 36 -31.67 -15.84 -24.00
CA LEU A 36 -30.56 -16.78 -24.12
C LEU A 36 -29.28 -16.13 -24.69
N ASN A 37 -29.41 -15.27 -25.70
CA ASN A 37 -28.28 -14.55 -26.28
C ASN A 37 -27.61 -13.62 -25.26
N GLU A 38 -28.40 -12.83 -24.53
CA GLU A 38 -27.85 -11.93 -23.48
C GLU A 38 -27.19 -12.72 -22.34
N PHE A 39 -27.79 -13.86 -21.95
CA PHE A 39 -27.18 -14.74 -20.96
C PHE A 39 -25.83 -15.31 -21.44
N LEU A 40 -25.73 -15.74 -22.71
CA LEU A 40 -24.47 -16.24 -23.27
C LEU A 40 -23.40 -15.14 -23.32
N ILE A 41 -23.77 -13.92 -23.72
CA ILE A 41 -22.83 -12.77 -23.71
C ILE A 41 -22.33 -12.49 -22.28
N LEU A 42 -23.24 -12.52 -21.29
CA LEU A 42 -22.88 -12.34 -19.88
C LEU A 42 -21.90 -13.42 -19.40
N VAL A 43 -22.19 -14.69 -19.70
CA VAL A 43 -21.34 -15.83 -19.31
C VAL A 43 -19.97 -15.76 -19.98
N ILE A 44 -19.90 -15.42 -21.27
CA ILE A 44 -18.63 -15.27 -22.00
C ILE A 44 -17.85 -14.09 -21.40
N GLY A 45 -18.47 -12.94 -21.22
CA GLY A 45 -17.82 -11.75 -20.66
C GLY A 45 -17.31 -11.98 -19.24
N ALA A 46 -18.14 -12.57 -18.36
CA ALA A 46 -17.75 -12.92 -17.01
C ALA A 46 -16.65 -13.99 -17.01
N GLY A 47 -16.74 -15.00 -17.88
CA GLY A 47 -15.73 -16.05 -18.03
C GLY A 47 -14.35 -15.50 -18.45
N ILE A 48 -14.33 -14.65 -19.45
CA ILE A 48 -13.09 -13.98 -19.91
C ILE A 48 -12.54 -13.09 -18.79
N GLY A 49 -13.38 -12.28 -18.14
CA GLY A 49 -12.98 -11.43 -17.04
C GLY A 49 -12.37 -12.22 -15.87
N THR A 50 -13.00 -13.34 -15.51
CA THR A 50 -12.50 -14.23 -14.46
C THR A 50 -11.17 -14.87 -14.84
N LEU A 51 -11.04 -15.38 -16.08
CA LEU A 51 -9.79 -15.95 -16.58
C LEU A 51 -8.66 -14.92 -16.59
N TRP A 52 -8.95 -13.69 -17.01
CA TRP A 52 -7.97 -12.60 -17.01
C TRP A 52 -7.53 -12.22 -15.61
N ASN A 53 -8.45 -12.24 -14.66
CA ASN A 53 -8.16 -11.95 -13.26
C ASN A 53 -7.34 -13.07 -12.59
N LEU A 54 -7.56 -14.33 -12.97
CA LEU A 54 -6.73 -15.47 -12.53
C LEU A 54 -5.31 -15.44 -13.10
N TYR A 55 -5.12 -14.82 -14.27
CA TYR A 55 -3.79 -14.68 -14.92
C TYR A 55 -3.04 -13.43 -14.44
N MET A 56 -3.56 -12.70 -13.46
CA MET A 56 -2.90 -11.51 -12.93
C MET A 56 -1.56 -11.90 -12.31
N PRO A 57 -0.43 -11.27 -12.72
CA PRO A 57 0.87 -11.62 -12.16
C PRO A 57 0.86 -11.38 -10.65
N ASP A 58 1.41 -12.35 -9.93
CA ASP A 58 1.53 -12.31 -8.48
C ASP A 58 2.38 -11.10 -8.06
N GLY A 59 1.73 -10.04 -7.61
CA GLY A 59 2.37 -8.81 -7.12
C GLY A 59 3.15 -9.01 -5.80
N ARG A 60 3.12 -10.22 -5.22
CA ARG A 60 3.75 -10.54 -3.94
C ARG A 60 5.26 -10.30 -3.96
N ARG A 61 5.94 -10.70 -5.05
CA ARG A 61 7.39 -10.47 -5.19
C ARG A 61 7.73 -8.98 -5.16
N GLN A 62 6.94 -8.18 -5.85
CA GLN A 62 7.12 -6.74 -5.89
C GLN A 62 6.89 -6.11 -4.51
N LEU A 63 5.91 -6.59 -3.75
CA LEU A 63 5.65 -6.11 -2.38
C LEU A 63 6.79 -6.49 -1.42
N LEU A 64 7.38 -7.68 -1.56
CA LEU A 64 8.55 -8.09 -0.80
C LEU A 64 9.78 -7.21 -1.11
N ASP A 65 10.01 -6.88 -2.37
CA ASP A 65 11.10 -5.97 -2.76
C ASP A 65 10.87 -4.56 -2.20
N TYR A 66 9.62 -4.11 -2.18
CA TYR A 66 9.25 -2.84 -1.56
C TYR A 66 9.46 -2.85 -0.05
N GLN A 67 9.07 -3.93 0.62
CA GLN A 67 9.30 -4.11 2.05
C GLN A 67 10.79 -3.96 2.37
N LYS A 68 11.65 -4.69 1.65
CA LYS A 68 13.10 -4.61 1.80
C LYS A 68 13.62 -3.20 1.58
N THR A 69 13.15 -2.52 0.53
CA THR A 69 13.57 -1.14 0.23
C THR A 69 13.21 -0.16 1.35
N VAL A 70 12.04 -0.33 1.97
CA VAL A 70 11.61 0.48 3.13
C VAL A 70 12.48 0.20 4.34
N ASP A 71 12.78 -1.08 4.61
CA ASP A 71 13.63 -1.49 5.73
C ASP A 71 15.04 -0.94 5.56
N ASP A 72 15.65 -1.11 4.40
CA ASP A 72 16.98 -0.57 4.08
C ASP A 72 17.02 0.97 4.27
N LYS A 73 15.94 1.67 3.91
CA LYS A 73 15.86 3.13 4.09
C LYS A 73 15.75 3.51 5.57
N ILE A 74 15.00 2.76 6.37
CA ILE A 74 14.89 2.97 7.82
C ILE A 74 16.23 2.72 8.51
N VAL A 75 16.92 1.63 8.16
CA VAL A 75 18.26 1.32 8.64
C VAL A 75 19.23 2.47 8.33
N TYR A 76 19.23 2.96 7.09
CA TYR A 76 20.03 4.11 6.69
C TYR A 76 19.73 5.35 7.55
N ILE A 77 18.45 5.64 7.82
CA ILE A 77 18.06 6.78 8.66
C ILE A 77 18.55 6.60 10.10
N LEU A 78 18.43 5.40 10.68
CA LEU A 78 18.90 5.09 12.03
C LEU A 78 20.43 5.28 12.13
N HIS A 79 21.20 4.78 11.19
CA HIS A 79 22.66 5.02 11.17
C HIS A 79 23.00 6.51 11.08
N ARG A 80 22.29 7.26 10.26
CA ARG A 80 22.47 8.70 10.20
C ARG A 80 22.13 9.40 11.52
N MET A 81 21.03 9.00 12.17
CA MET A 81 20.67 9.52 13.49
C MET A 81 21.78 9.27 14.52
N ALA A 82 22.35 8.07 14.54
CA ALA A 82 23.46 7.73 15.44
C ALA A 82 24.68 8.65 15.21
N ILE A 83 25.04 8.91 13.93
CA ILE A 83 26.12 9.83 13.58
C ILE A 83 25.81 11.25 14.07
N TYR A 84 24.57 11.75 13.85
CA TYR A 84 24.18 13.10 14.26
C TYR A 84 24.15 13.31 15.78
N ILE A 85 23.93 12.26 16.56
CA ILE A 85 24.04 12.35 18.04
C ILE A 85 25.48 12.70 18.45
N GLU A 86 26.48 12.14 17.76
CA GLU A 86 27.88 12.32 18.09
C GLU A 86 28.51 13.59 17.48
N LEU A 87 27.88 14.18 16.45
CA LEU A 87 28.34 15.39 15.81
C LEU A 87 28.02 16.65 16.65
N GLU A 88 29.01 17.53 16.83
CA GLU A 88 28.79 18.84 17.44
C GLU A 88 28.14 19.83 16.46
N ASP A 89 28.54 19.79 15.18
CA ASP A 89 27.93 20.61 14.12
C ASP A 89 26.92 19.79 13.31
N LYS A 90 25.65 20.24 13.32
CA LYS A 90 24.49 19.57 12.73
C LYS A 90 23.86 20.39 11.60
N THR A 91 24.59 21.34 11.03
CA THR A 91 24.04 22.30 10.05
C THR A 91 23.75 21.71 8.68
N ASP A 92 24.37 20.58 8.31
CA ASP A 92 24.30 19.99 6.96
C ASP A 92 23.04 19.16 6.70
N TYR A 93 22.10 19.11 7.62
CA TYR A 93 20.95 18.24 7.47
C TYR A 93 19.69 18.95 6.96
N THR A 94 19.16 18.45 5.85
CA THR A 94 17.97 19.00 5.18
C THR A 94 16.67 18.25 5.45
N GLY A 95 16.69 17.11 6.15
CA GLY A 95 15.48 16.28 6.39
C GLY A 95 14.98 15.48 5.18
N SER A 96 15.61 15.64 4.01
CA SER A 96 15.13 15.07 2.74
C SER A 96 14.94 13.54 2.75
N CYS A 97 15.76 12.80 3.54
CA CYS A 97 15.63 11.34 3.62
C CYS A 97 14.29 10.90 4.23
N PHE A 98 13.70 11.68 5.13
CA PHE A 98 12.38 11.42 5.68
C PHE A 98 11.26 11.75 4.69
N ASP A 99 11.42 12.82 3.90
CA ASP A 99 10.42 13.18 2.88
C ASP A 99 10.40 12.15 1.77
N GLU A 100 11.55 11.62 1.37
CA GLU A 100 11.66 10.50 0.44
C GLU A 100 10.98 9.24 0.99
N LEU A 101 11.22 8.90 2.27
CA LEU A 101 10.60 7.73 2.90
C LEU A 101 9.08 7.89 3.01
N ASP A 102 8.57 9.08 3.37
CA ASP A 102 7.14 9.35 3.44
C ASP A 102 6.48 9.22 2.06
N ALA A 103 7.07 9.82 1.03
CA ALA A 103 6.56 9.72 -0.34
C ALA A 103 6.52 8.26 -0.82
N MET A 104 7.57 7.49 -0.50
CA MET A 104 7.65 6.06 -0.77
C MET A 104 6.54 5.30 -0.05
N LEU A 105 6.39 5.47 1.25
CA LEU A 105 5.38 4.77 2.07
C LEU A 105 3.95 5.07 1.62
N VAL A 106 3.65 6.32 1.20
CA VAL A 106 2.33 6.67 0.64
C VAL A 106 2.04 5.88 -0.63
N ASN A 107 3.02 5.75 -1.54
CA ASN A 107 2.87 5.00 -2.78
C ASN A 107 2.75 3.50 -2.52
N LEU A 108 3.61 2.95 -1.67
CA LEU A 108 3.63 1.52 -1.35
C LEU A 108 2.35 1.08 -0.62
N LYS A 109 1.81 1.94 0.24
CA LYS A 109 0.51 1.68 0.90
C LYS A 109 -0.62 1.56 -0.13
N LYS A 110 -0.61 2.36 -1.19
CA LYS A 110 -1.60 2.25 -2.29
C LYS A 110 -1.44 0.94 -3.05
N GLU A 111 -0.21 0.53 -3.35
CA GLU A 111 0.06 -0.73 -4.04
C GLU A 111 -0.30 -1.94 -3.17
N ALA A 112 -0.01 -1.90 -1.86
CA ALA A 112 -0.41 -2.94 -0.92
C ALA A 112 -1.94 -3.05 -0.81
N LEU A 113 -2.66 -1.93 -0.77
CA LEU A 113 -4.12 -1.89 -0.80
C LEU A 113 -4.68 -2.46 -2.11
N ARG A 114 -4.05 -2.13 -3.24
CA ARG A 114 -4.42 -2.66 -4.55
C ARG A 114 -4.21 -4.17 -4.61
N TYR A 115 -3.10 -4.68 -4.08
CA TYR A 115 -2.83 -6.11 -3.97
C TYR A 115 -3.90 -6.80 -3.14
N MET A 116 -4.20 -6.30 -1.95
CA MET A 116 -5.24 -6.81 -1.06
C MET A 116 -6.62 -6.89 -1.76
N ASN A 117 -7.02 -5.82 -2.44
CA ASN A 117 -8.33 -5.77 -3.14
C ASN A 117 -8.40 -6.71 -4.36
N ASN A 118 -7.27 -7.08 -4.95
CA ASN A 118 -7.22 -7.97 -6.12
C ASN A 118 -7.18 -9.47 -5.73
N HIS A 119 -6.91 -9.80 -4.47
CA HIS A 119 -6.86 -11.17 -3.97
C HIS A 119 -8.18 -11.50 -3.25
N LEU A 120 -9.18 -11.93 -4.03
CA LEU A 120 -10.55 -12.24 -3.54
C LEU A 120 -10.62 -13.46 -2.59
N ILE A 121 -9.58 -14.29 -2.53
CA ILE A 121 -9.59 -15.59 -1.84
C ILE A 121 -8.76 -15.58 -0.56
N THR A 122 -7.81 -14.66 -0.42
CA THR A 122 -6.97 -14.54 0.78
C THR A 122 -7.13 -13.14 1.35
N GLU A 123 -7.66 -13.04 2.57
CA GLU A 123 -7.58 -11.82 3.38
C GLU A 123 -6.12 -11.60 3.80
N ASP A 124 -5.25 -11.28 2.84
CA ASP A 124 -3.83 -11.00 3.11
C ASP A 124 -3.65 -9.48 3.21
N ASP A 125 -4.01 -8.94 4.37
CA ASP A 125 -3.83 -7.53 4.74
C ASP A 125 -2.42 -7.23 5.29
N TYR A 126 -1.58 -8.28 5.43
CA TYR A 126 -0.25 -8.20 6.01
C TYR A 126 0.60 -7.06 5.42
N TYR A 127 0.69 -6.96 4.09
CA TYR A 127 1.51 -5.93 3.47
C TYR A 127 0.99 -4.51 3.71
N TYR A 128 -0.34 -4.36 3.75
CA TYR A 128 -0.96 -3.07 4.05
C TYR A 128 -0.70 -2.66 5.49
N GLU A 129 -0.90 -3.56 6.44
CA GLU A 129 -0.62 -3.31 7.87
C GLU A 129 0.86 -3.06 8.12
N TYR A 130 1.75 -3.81 7.45
CA TYR A 130 3.19 -3.60 7.50
C TYR A 130 3.55 -2.17 7.06
N MET A 131 3.08 -1.71 5.91
CA MET A 131 3.36 -0.35 5.43
C MET A 131 2.76 0.72 6.37
N GLN A 132 1.61 0.44 6.97
CA GLN A 132 1.01 1.34 7.96
C GLN A 132 1.84 1.40 9.25
N MET A 133 2.36 0.28 9.71
CA MET A 133 3.26 0.22 10.87
C MET A 133 4.54 1.03 10.59
N ARG A 134 5.18 0.83 9.43
CA ARG A 134 6.38 1.57 9.04
C ARG A 134 6.13 3.08 8.92
N ALA A 135 4.97 3.49 8.43
CA ALA A 135 4.59 4.91 8.40
C ALA A 135 4.48 5.51 9.81
N ARG A 136 3.92 4.78 10.78
CA ARG A 136 3.89 5.22 12.19
C ARG A 136 5.30 5.32 12.78
N GLN A 137 6.17 4.36 12.49
CA GLN A 137 7.57 4.39 12.92
C GLN A 137 8.31 5.59 12.34
N CYS A 138 8.08 5.92 11.06
CA CYS A 138 8.67 7.09 10.42
C CYS A 138 8.29 8.39 11.16
N VAL A 139 7.03 8.55 11.57
CA VAL A 139 6.59 9.70 12.36
C VAL A 139 7.33 9.81 13.70
N ILE A 140 7.56 8.67 14.39
CA ILE A 140 8.30 8.62 15.64
C ILE A 140 9.77 9.00 15.41
N LEU A 141 10.39 8.42 14.38
CA LEU A 141 11.78 8.71 14.02
C LEU A 141 11.98 10.18 13.67
N LYS A 142 11.05 10.81 12.96
CA LYS A 142 11.08 12.26 12.69
C LYS A 142 11.11 13.10 13.97
N ARG A 143 10.32 12.72 14.98
CA ARG A 143 10.29 13.44 16.27
C ARG A 143 11.61 13.28 17.00
N ILE A 144 12.11 12.04 17.15
CA ILE A 144 13.40 11.77 17.80
C ILE A 144 14.52 12.53 17.07
N TYR A 145 14.49 12.54 15.77
CA TYR A 145 15.47 13.24 14.95
C TYR A 145 15.44 14.77 15.19
N ALA A 146 14.24 15.36 15.24
CA ALA A 146 14.11 16.79 15.54
C ALA A 146 14.67 17.15 16.93
N ASP A 147 14.58 16.24 17.90
CA ASP A 147 15.15 16.42 19.24
C ASP A 147 16.69 16.28 19.19
N ILE A 148 17.23 15.33 18.43
CA ILE A 148 18.68 15.14 18.24
C ILE A 148 19.33 16.39 17.64
N ILE A 149 18.70 17.06 16.68
CA ILE A 149 19.22 18.29 16.06
C ILE A 149 19.29 19.45 17.08
N ARG A 150 18.36 19.50 17.99
CA ARG A 150 18.30 20.55 19.03
C ARG A 150 19.35 20.38 20.14
N LEU A 151 19.95 19.19 20.25
CA LEU A 151 21.03 18.96 21.22
C LEU A 151 22.26 19.76 20.81
N THR A 152 22.67 20.72 21.65
CA THR A 152 23.83 21.59 21.41
C THR A 152 25.13 21.01 21.95
N THR A 153 25.06 20.01 22.82
CA THR A 153 26.22 19.34 23.43
C THR A 153 26.05 17.83 23.29
N THR A 154 27.18 17.12 23.14
CA THR A 154 27.18 15.66 23.12
C THR A 154 27.43 15.14 24.54
N PRO A 155 26.38 14.77 25.33
CA PRO A 155 26.58 14.18 26.63
C PRO A 155 27.27 12.81 26.51
N GLU A 156 27.99 12.35 27.55
CA GLU A 156 28.52 10.96 27.58
C GLU A 156 27.45 9.92 27.27
N GLN A 157 26.21 10.17 27.75
CA GLN A 157 25.05 9.34 27.46
C GLN A 157 24.66 9.35 25.97
N GLY A 158 25.05 10.37 25.20
CA GLY A 158 24.81 10.43 23.76
C GLY A 158 25.53 9.33 23.00
N LYS A 159 26.76 8.96 23.42
CA LYS A 159 27.48 7.85 22.81
C LYS A 159 26.79 6.51 23.02
N ALA A 160 26.35 6.25 24.27
CA ALA A 160 25.61 5.03 24.57
C ALA A 160 24.28 4.95 23.78
N LEU A 161 23.62 6.08 23.58
CA LEU A 161 22.41 6.15 22.76
C LEU A 161 22.70 5.91 21.28
N ALA A 162 23.79 6.49 20.75
CA ALA A 162 24.21 6.27 19.37
C ALA A 162 24.56 4.80 19.11
N ASP A 163 25.26 4.14 20.04
CA ASP A 163 25.58 2.72 19.94
C ASP A 163 24.34 1.84 20.01
N PHE A 164 23.37 2.17 20.87
CA PHE A 164 22.09 1.49 20.94
C PHE A 164 21.31 1.61 19.62
N ILE A 165 21.27 2.81 19.01
CA ILE A 165 20.60 3.01 17.73
C ILE A 165 21.30 2.23 16.61
N ARG A 166 22.64 2.17 16.58
CA ARG A 166 23.39 1.35 15.61
C ARG A 166 23.06 -0.12 15.76
N GLN A 167 23.09 -0.63 16.99
CA GLN A 167 22.73 -2.01 17.25
C GLN A 167 21.31 -2.34 16.79
N THR A 168 20.34 -1.43 17.05
CA THR A 168 18.95 -1.59 16.61
C THR A 168 18.82 -1.53 15.08
N ALA A 169 19.72 -0.83 14.38
CA ALA A 169 19.71 -0.76 12.94
C ALA A 169 20.27 -2.03 12.28
N ASP A 170 21.19 -2.73 12.96
CA ASP A 170 21.86 -3.93 12.45
C ASP A 170 21.10 -5.24 12.77
N GLU A 171 20.06 -5.21 13.63
CA GLU A 171 19.12 -6.32 13.93
C GLU A 171 17.96 -6.39 12.92
#